data_f3b83877cec7e9587be38806653f9286
#
_entry.id   f3b83877cec7e9587be38806653f9286
#
_cell.length_a   1.000
_cell.length_b   1.000
_cell.length_c   1.000
_cell.angle_alpha   90.00
_cell.angle_beta   90.00
_cell.angle_gamma   90.00
#
_symmetry.space_group_name_H-M   'P 1'
#
loop_
_entity.id
_entity.type
_entity.pdbx_description
1 polymer ?
#
loop_
_entity_poly.entity_id
_entity_poly.type
_entity_poly.pdbx_seq_one_letter_code
_entity_poly.pdbx_strand_id
1 'polypeptide(L)'
;MKISNAVALITGANRGLGLAFARALLAGGARKVYAAARDPDSVTLPGVTPIRLDVTDAEAIAAAARAAGDVDLLINNAGIARRSGFLGADGVAAARAELETNYFGPLQVTRAFAPILARNGGGAIVNVLSALSWVSFPTSSTYSASKAAAWSLTNGLRNELRGQGTQVLALHVGYMDTDMTAGIEGPKSRPEDVVAFTLATLEAGGEEALADDVSRAVKKGLSAERGVYLGVPGK
;
A
#
# COMPACT_ATOMS: atom_id res chain seq x y z
N MET A 1 -4.22 -11.42 -12.28
CA MET A 1 -3.06 -12.32 -12.30
C MET A 1 -3.27 -13.51 -11.37
N LYS A 2 -2.36 -14.50 -11.30
CA LYS A 2 -2.39 -15.58 -10.30
C LYS A 2 -1.23 -15.43 -9.33
N ILE A 3 -1.46 -15.75 -8.05
CA ILE A 3 -0.41 -15.71 -7.01
C ILE A 3 0.54 -16.89 -7.17
N SER A 4 0.01 -18.05 -7.51
CA SER A 4 0.84 -19.22 -7.82
C SER A 4 1.83 -18.89 -8.93
N ASN A 5 3.12 -19.15 -8.67
CA ASN A 5 4.27 -18.81 -9.52
C ASN A 5 4.61 -17.32 -9.66
N ALA A 6 3.90 -16.41 -8.99
CA ALA A 6 4.24 -14.99 -9.00
C ALA A 6 5.64 -14.72 -8.43
N VAL A 7 6.30 -13.70 -8.93
CA VAL A 7 7.51 -13.11 -8.31
C VAL A 7 7.12 -11.75 -7.75
N ALA A 8 6.99 -11.67 -6.44
CA ALA A 8 6.49 -10.49 -5.77
C ALA A 8 7.61 -9.65 -5.15
N LEU A 9 7.46 -8.32 -5.16
CA LEU A 9 8.22 -7.40 -4.33
C LEU A 9 7.25 -6.62 -3.44
N ILE A 10 7.55 -6.59 -2.14
CA ILE A 10 6.73 -5.91 -1.14
C ILE A 10 7.58 -4.86 -0.43
N THR A 11 7.19 -3.60 -0.47
CA THR A 11 7.87 -2.54 0.28
C THR A 11 7.40 -2.53 1.74
N GLY A 12 8.33 -2.36 2.70
CA GLY A 12 8.03 -2.40 4.13
C GLY A 12 7.58 -3.78 4.62
N ALA A 13 8.26 -4.85 4.18
CA ALA A 13 7.84 -6.24 4.40
C ALA A 13 8.36 -6.87 5.71
N ASN A 14 9.11 -6.15 6.52
CA ASN A 14 9.72 -6.67 7.76
C ASN A 14 8.72 -6.84 8.92
N ARG A 15 7.54 -6.20 8.87
CA ARG A 15 6.52 -6.26 9.93
C ARG A 15 5.11 -5.93 9.41
N GLY A 16 4.12 -6.05 10.30
CA GLY A 16 2.73 -5.62 10.06
C GLY A 16 2.13 -6.21 8.80
N LEU A 17 1.43 -5.37 8.03
CA LEU A 17 0.74 -5.80 6.81
C LEU A 17 1.70 -6.32 5.74
N GLY A 18 2.89 -5.70 5.59
CA GLY A 18 3.89 -6.16 4.62
C GLY A 18 4.39 -7.57 4.91
N LEU A 19 4.62 -7.90 6.17
CA LEU A 19 4.97 -9.25 6.61
C LEU A 19 3.81 -10.25 6.37
N ALA A 20 2.57 -9.82 6.63
CA ALA A 20 1.39 -10.66 6.35
C ALA A 20 1.26 -10.96 4.84
N PHE A 21 1.49 -9.97 3.96
CA PHE A 21 1.57 -10.20 2.52
C PHE A 21 2.66 -11.22 2.16
N ALA A 22 3.87 -11.07 2.71
CA ALA A 22 4.96 -11.99 2.41
C ALA A 22 4.62 -13.44 2.78
N ARG A 23 4.03 -13.65 3.97
CA ARG A 23 3.56 -14.97 4.42
C ARG A 23 2.49 -15.55 3.50
N ALA A 24 1.48 -14.76 3.17
CA ALA A 24 0.37 -15.21 2.33
C ALA A 24 0.81 -15.54 0.90
N LEU A 25 1.74 -14.77 0.34
CA LEU A 25 2.28 -15.03 -1.00
C LEU A 25 3.10 -16.34 -1.03
N LEU A 26 3.95 -16.59 -0.01
CA LEU A 26 4.66 -17.87 0.11
C LEU A 26 3.68 -19.04 0.23
N ALA A 27 2.67 -18.92 1.10
CA ALA A 27 1.65 -19.93 1.29
C ALA A 27 0.80 -20.17 0.03
N GLY A 28 0.56 -19.11 -0.78
CA GLY A 28 -0.14 -19.14 -2.07
C GLY A 28 0.69 -19.68 -3.24
N GLY A 29 1.94 -20.14 -2.99
CA GLY A 29 2.80 -20.73 -4.01
C GLY A 29 3.49 -19.71 -4.92
N ALA A 30 3.71 -18.48 -4.47
CA ALA A 30 4.57 -17.53 -5.17
C ALA A 30 5.96 -18.16 -5.36
N ARG A 31 6.51 -18.03 -6.56
CA ARG A 31 7.83 -18.59 -6.91
C ARG A 31 8.96 -17.89 -6.16
N LYS A 32 8.78 -16.58 -5.88
CA LYS A 32 9.75 -15.78 -5.16
C LYS A 32 9.08 -14.58 -4.50
N VAL A 33 9.54 -14.24 -3.32
CA VAL A 33 9.07 -13.04 -2.59
C VAL A 33 10.28 -12.21 -2.18
N TYR A 34 10.44 -11.06 -2.78
CA TYR A 34 11.38 -10.04 -2.34
C TYR A 34 10.74 -9.23 -1.20
N ALA A 35 11.26 -9.40 -0.01
CA ALA A 35 10.82 -8.66 1.17
C ALA A 35 11.69 -7.43 1.36
N ALA A 36 11.18 -6.26 0.90
CA ALA A 36 11.95 -5.04 0.91
C ALA A 36 11.78 -4.28 2.23
N ALA A 37 12.91 -3.86 2.82
CA ALA A 37 12.97 -3.03 4.01
C ALA A 37 14.18 -2.08 3.94
N ARG A 38 14.16 -0.99 4.72
CA ARG A 38 15.32 -0.07 4.85
C ARG A 38 16.54 -0.78 5.42
N ASP A 39 16.29 -1.65 6.38
CA ASP A 39 17.29 -2.57 6.95
C ASP A 39 16.85 -4.00 6.59
N PRO A 40 17.55 -4.66 5.64
CA PRO A 40 17.22 -6.03 5.22
C PRO A 40 17.42 -7.07 6.33
N ASP A 41 18.30 -6.82 7.31
CA ASP A 41 18.53 -7.73 8.43
C ASP A 41 17.31 -7.81 9.38
N SER A 42 16.43 -6.81 9.33
CA SER A 42 15.15 -6.83 10.04
C SER A 42 14.10 -7.77 9.42
N VAL A 43 14.36 -8.34 8.25
CA VAL A 43 13.49 -9.30 7.57
C VAL A 43 13.86 -10.72 8.03
N THR A 44 13.09 -11.27 8.94
CA THR A 44 13.39 -12.58 9.58
C THR A 44 12.52 -13.73 9.06
N LEU A 45 11.58 -13.48 8.14
CA LEU A 45 10.70 -14.52 7.59
C LEU A 45 11.51 -15.50 6.71
N PRO A 46 11.52 -16.81 7.00
CA PRO A 46 12.17 -17.79 6.13
C PRO A 46 11.48 -17.87 4.76
N GLY A 47 12.26 -18.17 3.72
CA GLY A 47 11.72 -18.39 2.36
C GLY A 47 11.55 -17.13 1.53
N VAL A 48 11.75 -15.94 2.08
CA VAL A 48 11.80 -14.67 1.32
C VAL A 48 13.23 -14.30 0.96
N THR A 49 13.38 -13.40 0.00
CA THR A 49 14.66 -12.77 -0.34
C THR A 49 14.65 -11.34 0.22
N PRO A 50 15.38 -11.06 1.31
CA PRO A 50 15.51 -9.71 1.82
C PRO A 50 16.18 -8.79 0.80
N ILE A 51 15.67 -7.55 0.66
CA ILE A 51 16.26 -6.54 -0.22
C ILE A 51 16.25 -5.17 0.46
N ARG A 52 17.34 -4.45 0.37
CA ARG A 52 17.40 -3.08 0.88
C ARG A 52 16.61 -2.16 -0.04
N LEU A 53 15.61 -1.47 0.54
CA LEU A 53 14.82 -0.46 -0.18
C LEU A 53 14.26 0.56 0.80
N ASP A 54 14.74 1.79 0.71
CA ASP A 54 14.07 2.97 1.22
C ASP A 54 13.31 3.60 0.05
N VAL A 55 12.00 3.74 0.20
CA VAL A 55 11.13 4.30 -0.85
C VAL A 55 11.33 5.80 -1.08
N THR A 56 12.10 6.45 -0.22
CA THR A 56 12.48 7.87 -0.33
C THR A 56 13.90 8.07 -0.90
N ASP A 57 14.61 6.98 -1.21
CA ASP A 57 15.97 6.98 -1.73
C ASP A 57 15.99 6.46 -3.18
N ALA A 58 16.23 7.35 -4.13
CA ALA A 58 16.24 7.02 -5.56
C ALA A 58 17.33 5.99 -5.93
N GLU A 59 18.48 6.01 -5.24
CA GLU A 59 19.56 5.04 -5.50
C GLU A 59 19.19 3.66 -4.99
N ALA A 60 18.58 3.58 -3.79
CA ALA A 60 18.07 2.32 -3.23
C ALA A 60 16.98 1.72 -4.12
N ILE A 61 16.06 2.55 -4.64
CA ILE A 61 15.02 2.12 -5.58
C ILE A 61 15.66 1.56 -6.87
N ALA A 62 16.61 2.27 -7.45
CA ALA A 62 17.28 1.84 -8.68
C ALA A 62 18.08 0.53 -8.47
N ALA A 63 18.75 0.39 -7.32
CA ALA A 63 19.45 -0.84 -6.96
C ALA A 63 18.50 -2.03 -6.79
N ALA A 64 17.37 -1.83 -6.10
CA ALA A 64 16.33 -2.85 -5.93
C ALA A 64 15.73 -3.28 -7.28
N ALA A 65 15.46 -2.32 -8.19
CA ALA A 65 14.93 -2.62 -9.52
C ALA A 65 15.92 -3.44 -10.37
N ARG A 66 17.22 -3.18 -10.24
CA ARG A 66 18.25 -4.01 -10.91
C ARG A 66 18.33 -5.43 -10.34
N ALA A 67 18.21 -5.57 -9.01
CA ALA A 67 18.32 -6.86 -8.33
C ALA A 67 17.06 -7.73 -8.50
N ALA A 68 15.89 -7.11 -8.67
CA ALA A 68 14.59 -7.77 -8.75
C ALA A 68 13.95 -7.62 -10.15
N GLY A 69 14.73 -7.88 -11.19
CA GLY A 69 14.30 -7.74 -12.59
C GLY A 69 13.30 -8.79 -13.09
N ASP A 70 12.97 -9.78 -12.27
CA ASP A 70 12.00 -10.85 -12.53
C ASP A 70 10.62 -10.61 -11.91
N VAL A 71 10.38 -9.46 -11.25
CA VAL A 71 9.13 -9.13 -10.57
C VAL A 71 7.97 -8.98 -11.54
N ASP A 72 6.84 -9.62 -11.21
CA ASP A 72 5.55 -9.52 -11.89
C ASP A 72 4.41 -9.06 -10.94
N LEU A 73 4.68 -8.96 -9.62
CA LEU A 73 3.77 -8.38 -8.62
C LEU A 73 4.49 -7.37 -7.74
N LEU A 74 4.10 -6.11 -7.82
CA LEU A 74 4.61 -5.05 -6.94
C LEU A 74 3.56 -4.69 -5.87
N ILE A 75 3.94 -4.72 -4.59
CA ILE A 75 3.08 -4.28 -3.48
C ILE A 75 3.72 -3.07 -2.81
N ASN A 76 3.17 -1.88 -3.08
CA ASN A 76 3.52 -0.63 -2.43
C ASN A 76 2.81 -0.56 -1.08
N ASN A 77 3.46 -1.09 -0.04
CA ASN A 77 2.92 -1.16 1.32
C ASN A 77 3.63 -0.20 2.28
N ALA A 78 4.89 0.15 2.05
CA ALA A 78 5.63 1.06 2.94
C ALA A 78 4.86 2.37 3.13
N GLY A 79 4.76 2.81 4.38
CA GLY A 79 4.05 4.04 4.72
C GLY A 79 4.32 4.46 6.17
N ILE A 80 4.06 5.72 6.46
CA ILE A 80 4.15 6.32 7.79
C ILE A 80 2.89 7.11 8.12
N ALA A 81 2.60 7.25 9.43
CA ALA A 81 1.56 8.11 9.97
C ALA A 81 2.12 8.90 11.15
N ARG A 82 2.20 10.22 11.02
CA ARG A 82 2.71 11.14 12.05
C ARG A 82 1.65 11.56 13.06
N ARG A 83 0.37 11.28 12.74
CA ARG A 83 -0.80 11.63 13.57
C ARG A 83 -0.83 13.13 13.90
N SER A 84 -0.67 13.98 12.89
CA SER A 84 -0.71 15.43 13.03
C SER A 84 -1.90 16.03 12.30
N GLY A 85 -2.44 17.11 12.87
CA GLY A 85 -3.38 18.01 12.20
C GLY A 85 -2.65 19.06 11.36
N PHE A 86 -3.30 19.65 10.37
CA PHE A 86 -2.70 20.69 9.53
C PHE A 86 -2.25 21.93 10.30
N LEU A 87 -2.97 22.29 11.34
CA LEU A 87 -2.71 23.49 12.15
C LEU A 87 -1.83 23.19 13.37
N GLY A 88 -1.37 21.95 13.56
CA GLY A 88 -0.42 21.57 14.58
C GLY A 88 0.96 22.20 14.32
N ALA A 89 1.74 22.39 15.37
CA ALA A 89 3.08 23.00 15.27
C ALA A 89 4.01 22.28 14.28
N ASP A 90 3.86 20.97 14.15
CA ASP A 90 4.62 20.10 13.24
C ASP A 90 3.86 19.78 11.92
N GLY A 91 2.67 20.33 11.72
CA GLY A 91 1.75 19.95 10.64
C GLY A 91 2.39 19.97 9.24
N VAL A 92 3.16 21.01 8.92
CA VAL A 92 3.84 21.09 7.61
C VAL A 92 4.96 20.05 7.49
N ALA A 93 5.74 19.84 8.55
CA ALA A 93 6.81 18.84 8.54
C ALA A 93 6.25 17.41 8.45
N ALA A 94 5.17 17.12 9.18
CA ALA A 94 4.45 15.86 9.12
C ALA A 94 3.88 15.61 7.71
N ALA A 95 3.19 16.60 7.11
CA ALA A 95 2.64 16.51 5.77
C ALA A 95 3.71 16.22 4.71
N ARG A 96 4.87 16.92 4.78
CA ARG A 96 6.00 16.67 3.86
C ARG A 96 6.52 15.24 3.98
N ALA A 97 6.78 14.76 5.22
CA ALA A 97 7.31 13.43 5.45
C ALA A 97 6.32 12.32 4.99
N GLU A 98 5.02 12.52 5.25
CA GLU A 98 3.99 11.58 4.83
C GLU A 98 3.77 11.58 3.31
N LEU A 99 3.79 12.74 2.66
CA LEU A 99 3.75 12.81 1.19
C LEU A 99 4.98 12.16 0.56
N GLU A 100 6.17 12.40 1.10
CA GLU A 100 7.41 11.80 0.59
C GLU A 100 7.34 10.27 0.63
N THR A 101 6.90 9.70 1.76
CA THR A 101 6.85 8.25 1.92
C THR A 101 5.62 7.62 1.27
N ASN A 102 4.42 8.22 1.47
CA ASN A 102 3.15 7.56 1.12
C ASN A 102 2.69 7.85 -0.32
N TYR A 103 3.24 8.90 -0.95
CA TYR A 103 2.89 9.31 -2.32
C TYR A 103 4.09 9.24 -3.26
N PHE A 104 5.16 10.00 -2.98
CA PHE A 104 6.35 10.00 -3.85
C PHE A 104 7.06 8.66 -3.83
N GLY A 105 7.11 7.97 -2.68
CA GLY A 105 7.65 6.61 -2.58
C GLY A 105 6.99 5.64 -3.56
N PRO A 106 5.68 5.37 -3.48
CA PRO A 106 4.97 4.54 -4.44
C PRO A 106 5.11 4.99 -5.90
N LEU A 107 5.11 6.30 -6.16
CA LEU A 107 5.33 6.84 -7.50
C LEU A 107 6.71 6.46 -8.05
N GLN A 108 7.78 6.69 -7.28
CA GLN A 108 9.15 6.42 -7.71
C GLN A 108 9.41 4.91 -7.86
N VAL A 109 8.95 4.10 -6.90
CA VAL A 109 9.05 2.65 -6.97
C VAL A 109 8.28 2.11 -8.19
N THR A 110 7.05 2.57 -8.42
CA THR A 110 6.28 2.17 -9.60
C THR A 110 6.98 2.56 -10.90
N ARG A 111 7.51 3.76 -11.01
CA ARG A 111 8.27 4.20 -12.20
C ARG A 111 9.48 3.31 -12.50
N ALA A 112 10.18 2.85 -11.46
CA ALA A 112 11.32 1.95 -11.62
C ALA A 112 10.89 0.53 -12.03
N PHE A 113 9.77 0.03 -11.51
CA PHE A 113 9.30 -1.33 -11.75
C PHE A 113 8.32 -1.47 -12.92
N ALA A 114 7.64 -0.43 -13.38
CA ALA A 114 6.69 -0.51 -14.50
C ALA A 114 7.33 -1.09 -15.80
N PRO A 115 8.56 -0.72 -16.19
CA PRO A 115 9.22 -1.36 -17.35
C PRO A 115 9.58 -2.83 -17.08
N ILE A 116 9.83 -3.22 -15.82
CA ILE A 116 10.11 -4.60 -15.43
C ILE A 116 8.84 -5.42 -15.55
N LEU A 117 7.73 -4.93 -14.99
CA LEU A 117 6.42 -5.57 -15.12
C LEU A 117 6.03 -5.76 -16.59
N ALA A 118 6.21 -4.74 -17.43
CA ALA A 118 5.92 -4.82 -18.86
C ALA A 118 6.70 -5.96 -19.55
N ARG A 119 8.01 -6.08 -19.27
CA ARG A 119 8.85 -7.16 -19.82
C ARG A 119 8.45 -8.55 -19.32
N ASN A 120 7.89 -8.62 -18.11
CA ASN A 120 7.46 -9.87 -17.47
C ASN A 120 5.96 -10.19 -17.72
N GLY A 121 5.35 -9.58 -18.74
CA GLY A 121 3.98 -9.90 -19.15
C GLY A 121 2.88 -9.00 -18.57
N GLY A 122 3.23 -7.80 -18.06
CA GLY A 122 2.29 -6.83 -17.50
C GLY A 122 2.16 -6.92 -15.98
N GLY A 123 1.81 -8.08 -15.46
CA GLY A 123 1.75 -8.33 -14.01
C GLY A 123 0.73 -7.46 -13.27
N ALA A 124 1.04 -7.12 -12.01
CA ALA A 124 0.15 -6.30 -11.20
C ALA A 124 0.87 -5.39 -10.19
N ILE A 125 0.16 -4.34 -9.78
CA ILE A 125 0.54 -3.43 -8.70
C ILE A 125 -0.59 -3.40 -7.67
N VAL A 126 -0.25 -3.53 -6.39
CA VAL A 126 -1.15 -3.26 -5.26
C VAL A 126 -0.65 -2.04 -4.53
N ASN A 127 -1.47 -1.00 -4.42
CA ASN A 127 -1.17 0.17 -3.61
C ASN A 127 -1.99 0.13 -2.31
N VAL A 128 -1.30 0.13 -1.17
CA VAL A 128 -1.94 0.14 0.16
C VAL A 128 -2.36 1.57 0.50
N LEU A 129 -3.66 1.78 0.45
CA LEU A 129 -4.32 3.04 0.76
C LEU A 129 -4.99 3.00 2.15
N SER A 130 -6.05 3.78 2.35
CA SER A 130 -6.80 3.86 3.59
C SER A 130 -8.23 4.33 3.31
N ALA A 131 -9.15 4.07 4.21
CA ALA A 131 -10.43 4.79 4.26
C ALA A 131 -10.21 6.31 4.36
N LEU A 132 -9.09 6.72 5.00
CA LEU A 132 -8.68 8.13 5.08
C LEU A 132 -8.19 8.73 3.75
N SER A 133 -8.16 7.97 2.66
CA SER A 133 -7.99 8.51 1.31
C SER A 133 -9.19 9.38 0.87
N TRP A 134 -10.33 9.25 1.53
CA TRP A 134 -11.59 9.91 1.16
C TRP A 134 -12.15 10.83 2.23
N VAL A 135 -11.76 10.61 3.48
CA VAL A 135 -12.18 11.43 4.63
C VAL A 135 -10.97 11.84 5.45
N SER A 136 -11.13 12.88 6.27
CA SER A 136 -10.04 13.39 7.09
C SER A 136 -10.49 13.53 8.54
N PHE A 137 -9.64 13.11 9.48
CA PHE A 137 -9.83 13.35 10.90
C PHE A 137 -8.85 14.43 11.40
N PRO A 138 -9.25 15.30 12.35
CA PRO A 138 -8.41 16.38 12.85
C PRO A 138 -7.02 15.94 13.35
N THR A 139 -6.95 14.74 13.94
CA THR A 139 -5.70 14.17 14.48
C THR A 139 -4.84 13.44 13.44
N SER A 140 -5.28 13.36 12.19
CA SER A 140 -4.61 12.61 11.12
C SER A 140 -4.78 13.28 9.76
N SER A 141 -5.00 14.61 9.74
CA SER A 141 -5.29 15.34 8.51
C SER A 141 -4.14 15.29 7.50
N THR A 142 -2.90 15.35 7.97
CA THR A 142 -1.72 15.27 7.11
C THR A 142 -1.58 13.89 6.47
N TYR A 143 -1.84 12.83 7.24
CA TYR A 143 -1.88 11.46 6.72
C TYR A 143 -2.99 11.27 5.70
N SER A 144 -4.20 11.79 5.99
CA SER A 144 -5.34 11.72 5.06
C SER A 144 -5.00 12.37 3.72
N ALA A 145 -4.36 13.54 3.73
CA ALA A 145 -3.90 14.21 2.51
C ALA A 145 -2.92 13.35 1.71
N SER A 146 -1.96 12.69 2.39
CA SER A 146 -0.99 11.81 1.72
C SER A 146 -1.66 10.58 1.09
N LYS A 147 -2.67 10.01 1.75
CA LYS A 147 -3.43 8.86 1.24
C LYS A 147 -4.43 9.25 0.14
N ALA A 148 -4.98 10.47 0.18
CA ALA A 148 -5.77 11.02 -0.92
C ALA A 148 -4.90 11.23 -2.18
N ALA A 149 -3.69 11.75 -2.04
CA ALA A 149 -2.73 11.88 -3.12
C ALA A 149 -2.36 10.49 -3.70
N ALA A 150 -2.09 9.50 -2.84
CA ALA A 150 -1.79 8.13 -3.26
C ALA A 150 -2.98 7.45 -3.97
N TRP A 151 -4.22 7.75 -3.58
CA TRP A 151 -5.42 7.28 -4.29
C TRP A 151 -5.52 7.88 -5.69
N SER A 152 -5.30 9.19 -5.82
CA SER A 152 -5.26 9.84 -7.13
C SER A 152 -4.16 9.26 -8.03
N LEU A 153 -2.95 9.06 -7.47
CA LEU A 153 -1.86 8.37 -8.14
C LEU A 153 -2.28 6.97 -8.64
N THR A 154 -2.93 6.18 -7.78
CA THR A 154 -3.36 4.82 -8.12
C THR A 154 -4.32 4.81 -9.31
N ASN A 155 -5.26 5.78 -9.36
CA ASN A 155 -6.19 5.94 -10.47
C ASN A 155 -5.48 6.37 -11.77
N GLY A 156 -4.49 7.27 -11.68
CA GLY A 156 -3.64 7.64 -12.81
C GLY A 156 -2.85 6.47 -13.36
N LEU A 157 -2.16 5.74 -12.49
CA LEU A 157 -1.37 4.55 -12.86
C LEU A 157 -2.21 3.47 -13.53
N ARG A 158 -3.45 3.26 -13.09
CA ARG A 158 -4.37 2.30 -13.72
C ARG A 158 -4.62 2.65 -15.18
N ASN A 159 -4.77 3.94 -15.49
CA ASN A 159 -4.97 4.41 -16.87
C ASN A 159 -3.68 4.32 -17.69
N GLU A 160 -2.55 4.77 -17.14
CA GLU A 160 -1.26 4.80 -17.85
C GLU A 160 -0.71 3.41 -18.15
N LEU A 161 -0.90 2.44 -17.23
CA LEU A 161 -0.34 1.09 -17.35
C LEU A 161 -1.28 0.08 -18.02
N ARG A 162 -2.50 0.49 -18.37
CA ARG A 162 -3.49 -0.36 -19.05
C ARG A 162 -2.94 -0.91 -20.37
N GLY A 163 -2.26 -0.07 -21.16
CA GLY A 163 -1.72 -0.45 -22.47
C GLY A 163 -0.62 -1.51 -22.42
N GLN A 164 0.08 -1.65 -21.29
CA GLN A 164 1.08 -2.71 -21.06
C GLN A 164 0.51 -3.96 -20.35
N GLY A 165 -0.79 -3.99 -20.06
CA GLY A 165 -1.46 -5.11 -19.41
C GLY A 165 -1.19 -5.22 -17.90
N THR A 166 -0.73 -4.17 -17.23
CA THR A 166 -0.51 -4.16 -15.78
C THR A 166 -1.82 -3.85 -15.05
N GLN A 167 -2.27 -4.79 -14.21
CA GLN A 167 -3.41 -4.59 -13.32
C GLN A 167 -3.00 -3.70 -12.15
N VAL A 168 -3.81 -2.69 -11.80
CA VAL A 168 -3.52 -1.81 -10.65
C VAL A 168 -4.69 -1.87 -9.67
N LEU A 169 -4.42 -2.41 -8.46
CA LEU A 169 -5.41 -2.57 -7.40
C LEU A 169 -5.16 -1.57 -6.27
N ALA A 170 -6.21 -0.86 -5.88
CA ALA A 170 -6.26 0.00 -4.71
C ALA A 170 -6.77 -0.82 -3.50
N LEU A 171 -5.96 -0.99 -2.45
CA LEU A 171 -6.41 -1.58 -1.18
C LEU A 171 -6.79 -0.47 -0.21
N HIS A 172 -8.07 -0.38 0.15
CA HIS A 172 -8.57 0.51 1.20
C HIS A 172 -8.93 -0.27 2.45
N VAL A 173 -8.47 0.23 3.59
CA VAL A 173 -8.69 -0.38 4.91
C VAL A 173 -8.74 0.70 6.00
N GLY A 174 -9.46 0.45 7.08
CA GLY A 174 -9.46 1.27 8.29
C GLY A 174 -8.26 0.94 9.19
N TYR A 175 -8.52 0.81 10.50
CA TYR A 175 -7.48 0.41 11.44
C TYR A 175 -7.19 -1.09 11.36
N MET A 176 -5.90 -1.42 11.30
CA MET A 176 -5.42 -2.81 11.38
C MET A 176 -4.62 -3.02 12.66
N ASP A 177 -4.62 -4.24 13.18
CA ASP A 177 -3.81 -4.61 14.34
C ASP A 177 -2.33 -4.72 13.97
N THR A 178 -1.64 -3.60 14.06
CA THR A 178 -0.21 -3.43 13.73
C THR A 178 0.42 -2.39 14.65
N ASP A 179 1.76 -2.32 14.68
CA ASP A 179 2.50 -1.30 15.45
C ASP A 179 2.05 0.14 15.10
N MET A 180 1.67 0.40 13.84
CA MET A 180 1.23 1.73 13.39
C MET A 180 -0.03 2.19 14.14
N THR A 181 -0.86 1.27 14.58
CA THR A 181 -2.11 1.53 15.29
C THR A 181 -2.03 1.16 16.78
N ALA A 182 -0.84 0.89 17.30
CA ALA A 182 -0.64 0.70 18.73
C ALA A 182 -1.16 1.93 19.50
N GLY A 183 -1.88 1.69 20.60
CA GLY A 183 -2.51 2.74 21.41
C GLY A 183 -3.78 3.36 20.81
N ILE A 184 -4.27 2.90 19.65
CA ILE A 184 -5.63 3.23 19.19
C ILE A 184 -6.58 2.19 19.74
N GLU A 185 -7.61 2.62 20.45
CA GLU A 185 -8.69 1.76 20.93
C GLU A 185 -9.76 1.54 19.85
N GLY A 186 -10.49 0.43 19.95
CA GLY A 186 -11.61 0.08 19.09
C GLY A 186 -11.31 -1.05 18.12
N PRO A 187 -12.27 -1.37 17.24
CA PRO A 187 -12.17 -2.49 16.31
C PRO A 187 -11.01 -2.30 15.32
N LYS A 188 -10.23 -3.35 15.13
CA LYS A 188 -9.12 -3.41 14.15
C LYS A 188 -9.26 -4.67 13.31
N SER A 189 -8.99 -4.53 12.03
CA SER A 189 -8.92 -5.67 11.13
C SER A 189 -7.62 -6.45 11.36
N ARG A 190 -7.67 -7.76 11.24
CA ARG A 190 -6.46 -8.59 11.27
C ARG A 190 -5.71 -8.45 9.93
N PRO A 191 -4.41 -8.24 9.94
CA PRO A 191 -3.62 -8.13 8.70
C PRO A 191 -3.80 -9.31 7.76
N GLU A 192 -3.93 -10.53 8.31
CA GLU A 192 -4.11 -11.76 7.53
C GLU A 192 -5.42 -11.75 6.74
N ASP A 193 -6.52 -11.28 7.35
CA ASP A 193 -7.85 -11.22 6.72
C ASP A 193 -7.86 -10.16 5.60
N VAL A 194 -7.22 -9.01 5.85
CA VAL A 194 -7.04 -7.94 4.85
C VAL A 194 -6.25 -8.44 3.65
N VAL A 195 -5.16 -9.17 3.89
CA VAL A 195 -4.31 -9.74 2.84
C VAL A 195 -5.07 -10.79 2.03
N ALA A 196 -5.75 -11.74 2.70
CA ALA A 196 -6.52 -12.79 2.04
C ALA A 196 -7.58 -12.19 1.10
N PHE A 197 -8.34 -11.19 1.58
CA PHE A 197 -9.31 -10.47 0.77
C PHE A 197 -8.68 -9.73 -0.42
N THR A 198 -7.54 -9.07 -0.18
CA THR A 198 -6.82 -8.33 -1.23
C THR A 198 -6.32 -9.23 -2.34
N LEU A 199 -5.67 -10.35 -1.97
CA LEU A 199 -5.13 -11.29 -2.95
C LEU A 199 -6.24 -12.00 -3.73
N ALA A 200 -7.34 -12.37 -3.08
CA ALA A 200 -8.51 -12.91 -3.77
C ALA A 200 -9.12 -11.91 -4.77
N THR A 201 -9.21 -10.63 -4.38
CA THR A 201 -9.68 -9.56 -5.26
C THR A 201 -8.73 -9.38 -6.45
N LEU A 202 -7.42 -9.42 -6.23
CA LEU A 202 -6.41 -9.31 -7.27
C LEU A 202 -6.52 -10.47 -8.29
N GLU A 203 -6.66 -11.72 -7.82
CA GLU A 203 -6.81 -12.91 -8.66
C GLU A 203 -8.10 -12.92 -9.47
N ALA A 204 -9.17 -12.29 -8.92
CA ALA A 204 -10.44 -12.09 -9.62
C ALA A 204 -10.39 -10.96 -10.67
N GLY A 205 -9.26 -10.27 -10.83
CA GLY A 205 -9.13 -9.13 -11.75
C GLY A 205 -9.69 -7.82 -11.22
N GLY A 206 -9.95 -7.73 -9.90
CA GLY A 206 -10.48 -6.52 -9.28
C GLY A 206 -9.48 -5.36 -9.30
N GLU A 207 -9.99 -4.14 -9.29
CA GLU A 207 -9.20 -2.91 -9.31
C GLU A 207 -9.26 -2.14 -7.98
N GLU A 208 -10.18 -2.54 -7.09
CA GLU A 208 -10.37 -1.93 -5.78
C GLU A 208 -10.77 -2.99 -4.75
N ALA A 209 -10.07 -3.03 -3.62
CA ALA A 209 -10.36 -3.90 -2.47
C ALA A 209 -10.77 -3.05 -1.27
N LEU A 210 -12.02 -3.18 -0.83
CA LEU A 210 -12.55 -2.57 0.40
C LEU A 210 -12.49 -3.63 1.50
N ALA A 211 -11.37 -3.68 2.22
CA ALA A 211 -11.03 -4.85 3.04
C ALA A 211 -11.80 -4.95 4.37
N ASP A 212 -12.52 -3.90 4.77
CA ASP A 212 -13.28 -3.86 6.02
C ASP A 212 -14.59 -3.06 5.90
N ASP A 213 -15.42 -3.15 6.94
CA ASP A 213 -16.71 -2.43 6.99
C ASP A 213 -16.51 -0.91 6.99
N VAL A 214 -15.42 -0.41 7.56
CA VAL A 214 -15.12 1.02 7.60
C VAL A 214 -14.88 1.55 6.19
N SER A 215 -14.01 0.91 5.42
CA SER A 215 -13.73 1.32 4.03
C SER A 215 -14.97 1.20 3.14
N ARG A 216 -15.79 0.14 3.33
CA ARG A 216 -17.07 -0.02 2.63
C ARG A 216 -18.07 1.08 2.97
N ALA A 217 -18.24 1.40 4.27
CA ALA A 217 -19.15 2.44 4.73
C ALA A 217 -18.72 3.82 4.24
N VAL A 218 -17.43 4.17 4.33
CA VAL A 218 -16.91 5.45 3.84
C VAL A 218 -17.12 5.56 2.33
N LYS A 219 -16.76 4.53 1.56
CA LYS A 219 -16.94 4.53 0.09
C LYS A 219 -18.41 4.74 -0.29
N LYS A 220 -19.31 4.02 0.36
CA LYS A 220 -20.76 4.15 0.13
C LYS A 220 -21.27 5.56 0.46
N GLY A 221 -20.72 6.18 1.50
CA GLY A 221 -21.12 7.51 1.97
C GLY A 221 -20.60 8.67 1.11
N LEU A 222 -19.70 8.46 0.14
CA LEU A 222 -19.16 9.55 -0.69
C LEU A 222 -20.21 10.21 -1.56
N SER A 223 -21.20 9.46 -2.04
CA SER A 223 -22.29 9.93 -2.89
C SER A 223 -23.62 10.12 -2.16
N ALA A 224 -23.63 10.10 -0.82
CA ALA A 224 -24.81 10.42 -0.03
C ALA A 224 -25.20 11.90 -0.23
N GLU A 225 -26.48 12.25 0.00
CA GLU A 225 -26.98 13.63 -0.07
C GLU A 225 -26.09 14.61 0.73
N ARG A 226 -25.67 14.19 1.92
CA ARG A 226 -24.56 14.79 2.64
C ARG A 226 -23.38 13.85 2.61
N GLY A 227 -22.38 14.15 1.78
CA GLY A 227 -21.19 13.32 1.65
C GLY A 227 -20.49 13.13 2.99
N VAL A 228 -20.08 11.89 3.27
CA VAL A 228 -19.42 11.50 4.53
C VAL A 228 -18.16 12.33 4.87
N TYR A 229 -17.53 12.91 3.85
CA TYR A 229 -16.35 13.77 3.99
C TYR A 229 -16.66 15.17 4.56
N LEU A 230 -17.93 15.59 4.62
CA LEU A 230 -18.38 16.87 5.18
C LEU A 230 -18.59 16.82 6.69
N GLY A 231 -18.50 15.67 7.30
CA GLY A 231 -18.67 15.47 8.73
C GLY A 231 -17.52 14.69 9.35
N VAL A 232 -17.19 14.97 10.62
CA VAL A 232 -16.37 14.09 11.42
C VAL A 232 -17.29 12.96 11.89
N PRO A 233 -17.11 11.70 11.46
CA PRO A 233 -17.88 10.60 12.05
C PRO A 233 -17.54 10.50 13.54
N GLY A 234 -18.53 10.66 14.40
CA GLY A 234 -18.42 10.41 15.83
C GLY A 234 -18.15 11.65 16.67
N LYS A 235 -19.12 12.50 16.82
CA LYS A 235 -19.54 13.13 18.08
C LYS A 235 -20.98 12.81 18.31
#